data_6eb8268896b6f912dcde202cd85a6380
#
_entry.id   6eb8268896b6f912dcde202cd85a6380
#
_cell.length_a   1.000
_cell.length_b   1.000
_cell.length_c   1.000
_cell.angle_alpha   90.00
_cell.angle_beta   90.00
_cell.angle_gamma   90.00
#
_symmetry.space_group_name_H-M   'P 1'
#
loop_
_entity.id
_entity.type
_entity.pdbx_description
1 polymer ?
#
loop_
_entity_poly.entity_id
_entity_poly.type
_entity_poly.pdbx_seq_one_letter_code
_entity_poly.pdbx_strand_id
1 'polypeptide(L)'
;DTVTNRPLAINIAFATALVPTISAANAKHDTETATKRISFSLLTSMLIGLPCVIGLVIFAQPILNLLYPNANQGALLMQLVAIGVIFSILNQTISGALQGFGKVMVPAMALGAGCVVKLILNLILLRIPEINVYGAAISTIACHATAFAIVFIVLKKYVKLDLPFSKFVVKPLIATGIMG
;
A
#
# COMPACT_ATOMS: atom_id res chain seq x y z
N ASP A 1 -13.06 -0.63 -9.64
CA ASP A 1 -11.84 0.19 -9.34
C ASP A 1 -12.14 1.55 -8.71
N THR A 2 -13.33 2.14 -8.93
CA THR A 2 -13.65 3.50 -8.45
C THR A 2 -13.74 3.57 -6.92
N VAL A 3 -14.29 2.57 -6.25
CA VAL A 3 -14.47 2.54 -4.78
C VAL A 3 -13.13 2.31 -4.07
N THR A 4 -12.28 1.46 -4.65
CA THR A 4 -10.98 1.10 -4.07
C THR A 4 -9.95 2.24 -4.21
N ASN A 5 -10.12 3.14 -5.18
CA ASN A 5 -9.19 4.24 -5.43
C ASN A 5 -9.42 5.46 -4.52
N ARG A 6 -10.55 5.60 -3.84
CA ARG A 6 -10.84 6.75 -2.96
C ARG A 6 -9.87 6.84 -1.76
N PRO A 7 -9.60 5.76 -1.01
CA PRO A 7 -8.59 5.79 0.06
C PRO A 7 -7.18 6.10 -0.45
N LEU A 8 -6.85 5.62 -1.66
CA LEU A 8 -5.56 5.86 -2.29
C LEU A 8 -5.34 7.34 -2.63
N ALA A 9 -6.38 8.06 -3.07
CA ALA A 9 -6.26 9.48 -3.41
C ALA A 9 -5.87 10.34 -2.20
N ILE A 10 -6.44 10.05 -1.01
CA ILE A 10 -6.07 10.74 0.24
C ILE A 10 -4.62 10.43 0.60
N ASN A 11 -4.20 9.17 0.47
CA ASN A 11 -2.83 8.78 0.78
C ASN A 11 -1.81 9.36 -0.21
N ILE A 12 -2.17 9.53 -1.49
CA ILE A 12 -1.33 10.21 -2.49
C ILE A 12 -1.05 11.65 -2.06
N ALA A 13 -2.08 12.39 -1.68
CA ALA A 13 -1.92 13.76 -1.21
C ALA A 13 -1.00 13.83 0.03
N PHE A 14 -1.13 12.88 0.95
CA PHE A 14 -0.29 12.79 2.13
C PHE A 14 1.16 12.44 1.78
N ALA A 15 1.39 11.48 0.90
CA ALA A 15 2.71 11.07 0.44
C ALA A 15 3.42 12.20 -0.32
N THR A 16 2.71 12.97 -1.14
CA THR A 16 3.30 14.11 -1.86
C THR A 16 3.67 15.27 -0.92
N ALA A 17 2.90 15.51 0.14
CA ALA A 17 3.23 16.50 1.17
C ALA A 17 4.48 16.11 1.99
N LEU A 18 4.84 14.82 2.04
CA LEU A 18 6.07 14.35 2.69
C LEU A 18 7.34 14.75 1.95
N VAL A 19 7.30 14.80 0.63
CA VAL A 19 8.48 15.05 -0.21
C VAL A 19 9.22 16.33 0.19
N PRO A 20 8.57 17.52 0.27
CA PRO A 20 9.27 18.75 0.65
C PRO A 20 9.78 18.73 2.09
N THR A 21 9.06 18.08 3.00
CA THR A 21 9.44 18.04 4.42
C THR A 21 10.67 17.16 4.67
N ILE A 22 10.80 16.05 3.94
CA ILE A 22 11.97 15.17 4.00
C ILE A 22 13.13 15.78 3.25
N SER A 23 12.90 16.41 2.10
CA SER A 23 13.94 17.11 1.33
C SER A 23 14.59 18.22 2.17
N ALA A 24 13.79 19.00 2.92
CA ALA A 24 14.31 20.03 3.82
C ALA A 24 15.14 19.45 4.96
N ALA A 25 14.75 18.31 5.55
CA ALA A 25 15.52 17.64 6.59
C ALA A 25 16.82 17.04 6.03
N ASN A 26 16.76 16.45 4.84
CA ASN A 26 17.93 15.89 4.15
C ASN A 26 18.96 16.97 3.81
N ALA A 27 18.52 18.16 3.35
CA ALA A 27 19.39 19.29 3.06
C ALA A 27 20.16 19.79 4.30
N LYS A 28 19.60 19.60 5.49
CA LYS A 28 20.22 19.93 6.79
C LYS A 28 21.03 18.78 7.40
N HIS A 29 21.17 17.66 6.67
CA HIS A 29 21.78 16.41 7.17
C HIS A 29 21.16 15.88 8.48
N ASP A 30 19.92 16.26 8.77
CA ASP A 30 19.19 15.85 9.97
C ASP A 30 18.43 14.53 9.71
N THR A 31 19.17 13.44 9.81
CA THR A 31 18.63 12.10 9.61
C THR A 31 17.64 11.69 10.71
N GLU A 32 17.77 12.26 11.91
CA GLU A 32 16.86 11.95 13.02
C GLU A 32 15.47 12.53 12.78
N THR A 33 15.40 13.80 12.38
CA THR A 33 14.13 14.45 12.02
C THR A 33 13.50 13.77 10.80
N ALA A 34 14.28 13.40 9.78
CA ALA A 34 13.78 12.66 8.63
C ALA A 34 13.17 11.31 9.07
N THR A 35 13.85 10.56 9.94
CA THR A 35 13.38 9.27 10.46
C THR A 35 12.07 9.41 11.22
N LYS A 36 11.96 10.39 12.12
CA LYS A 36 10.73 10.66 12.89
C LYS A 36 9.56 10.99 11.98
N ARG A 37 9.76 11.82 10.96
CA ARG A 37 8.72 12.21 9.99
C ARG A 37 8.26 11.03 9.14
N ILE A 38 9.18 10.19 8.65
CA ILE A 38 8.86 8.97 7.90
C ILE A 38 8.06 8.00 8.79
N SER A 39 8.51 7.76 10.00
CA SER A 39 7.82 6.87 10.95
C SER A 39 6.42 7.38 11.28
N PHE A 40 6.27 8.68 11.52
CA PHE A 40 4.96 9.31 11.77
C PHE A 40 4.04 9.16 10.56
N SER A 41 4.55 9.38 9.36
CA SER A 41 3.75 9.27 8.13
C SER A 41 3.33 7.85 7.82
N LEU A 42 4.21 6.87 8.05
CA LEU A 42 3.85 5.46 7.94
C LEU A 42 2.76 5.08 8.95
N LEU A 43 2.88 5.55 10.21
CA LEU A 43 1.84 5.34 11.23
C LEU A 43 0.51 5.95 10.81
N THR A 44 0.50 7.18 10.33
CA THR A 44 -0.71 7.88 9.90
C THR A 44 -1.34 7.18 8.68
N SER A 45 -0.53 6.79 7.71
CA SER A 45 -1.00 6.03 6.53
C SER A 45 -1.62 4.69 6.91
N MET A 46 -1.04 3.99 7.89
CA MET A 46 -1.60 2.76 8.44
C MET A 46 -2.89 3.00 9.24
N LEU A 47 -2.92 4.05 10.05
CA LEU A 47 -4.08 4.39 10.87
C LEU A 47 -5.31 4.72 10.02
N ILE A 48 -5.11 5.34 8.86
CA ILE A 48 -6.19 5.65 7.91
C ILE A 48 -6.46 4.43 7.00
N GLY A 49 -5.42 3.78 6.50
CA GLY A 49 -5.52 2.71 5.51
C GLY A 49 -6.15 1.44 6.06
N LEU A 50 -5.81 1.03 7.29
CA LEU A 50 -6.34 -0.20 7.88
C LEU A 50 -7.86 -0.17 8.08
N PRO A 51 -8.46 0.86 8.71
CA PRO A 51 -9.93 0.94 8.83
C PRO A 51 -10.62 0.95 7.46
N CYS A 52 -10.06 1.66 6.48
CA CYS A 52 -10.61 1.69 5.12
C CYS A 52 -10.58 0.31 4.47
N VAL A 53 -9.48 -0.43 4.60
CA VAL A 53 -9.35 -1.78 4.03
C VAL A 53 -10.27 -2.76 4.74
N ILE A 54 -10.33 -2.73 6.08
CA ILE A 54 -11.22 -3.60 6.85
C ILE A 54 -12.68 -3.28 6.53
N GLY A 55 -13.04 -2.00 6.42
CA GLY A 55 -14.36 -1.58 5.96
C GLY A 55 -14.68 -2.14 4.57
N LEU A 56 -13.75 -2.04 3.62
CA LEU A 56 -13.92 -2.60 2.28
C LEU A 56 -14.07 -4.12 2.28
N VAL A 57 -13.39 -4.83 3.18
CA VAL A 57 -13.49 -6.30 3.31
C VAL A 57 -14.84 -6.71 3.91
N ILE A 58 -15.27 -6.04 4.99
CA ILE A 58 -16.53 -6.35 5.67
C ILE A 58 -17.73 -5.97 4.81
N PHE A 59 -17.70 -4.79 4.23
CA PHE A 59 -18.80 -4.27 3.40
C PHE A 59 -18.70 -4.62 1.91
N ALA A 60 -17.78 -5.53 1.53
CA ALA A 60 -17.59 -5.94 0.14
C ALA A 60 -18.91 -6.41 -0.51
N GLN A 61 -19.65 -7.30 0.15
CA GLN A 61 -20.91 -7.83 -0.36
C GLN A 61 -22.02 -6.77 -0.44
N PRO A 62 -22.31 -5.98 0.63
CA PRO A 62 -23.29 -4.89 0.55
C PRO A 62 -22.97 -3.85 -0.52
N ILE A 63 -21.71 -3.45 -0.65
CA ILE A 63 -21.27 -2.46 -1.64
C ILE A 63 -21.46 -3.01 -3.06
N LEU A 64 -21.12 -4.27 -3.29
CA LEU A 64 -21.31 -4.89 -4.61
C LEU A 64 -22.78 -5.06 -4.96
N ASN A 65 -23.62 -5.48 -4.02
CA ASN A 65 -25.04 -5.61 -4.24
C ASN A 65 -25.69 -4.26 -4.57
N LEU A 66 -25.19 -3.17 -3.99
CA LEU A 66 -25.67 -1.82 -4.29
C LEU A 66 -25.22 -1.31 -5.67
N LEU A 67 -23.96 -1.56 -6.04
CA LEU A 67 -23.35 -1.03 -7.26
C LEU A 67 -23.56 -1.95 -8.48
N TYR A 68 -23.59 -3.26 -8.25
CA TYR A 68 -23.67 -4.31 -9.26
C TYR A 68 -24.56 -5.47 -8.80
N PRO A 69 -25.90 -5.32 -8.84
CA PRO A 69 -26.85 -6.32 -8.30
C PRO A 69 -26.69 -7.73 -8.88
N ASN A 70 -26.08 -7.85 -10.06
CA ASN A 70 -25.91 -9.12 -10.77
C ASN A 70 -24.52 -9.76 -10.59
N ALA A 71 -23.63 -9.19 -9.76
CA ALA A 71 -22.24 -9.64 -9.60
C ALA A 71 -22.03 -10.48 -8.32
N ASN A 72 -22.73 -11.62 -8.21
CA ASN A 72 -22.73 -12.49 -7.04
C ASN A 72 -21.34 -13.06 -6.64
N GLN A 73 -20.37 -13.08 -7.55
CA GLN A 73 -19.02 -13.62 -7.31
C GLN A 73 -17.95 -12.53 -7.10
N GLY A 74 -18.32 -11.26 -7.12
CA GLY A 74 -17.37 -10.15 -7.04
C GLY A 74 -16.86 -9.84 -5.62
N ALA A 75 -17.53 -10.30 -4.57
CA ALA A 75 -17.17 -9.94 -3.18
C ALA A 75 -15.80 -10.46 -2.79
N LEU A 76 -15.48 -11.70 -3.10
CA LEU A 76 -14.19 -12.29 -2.81
C LEU A 76 -13.07 -11.61 -3.61
N LEU A 77 -13.35 -11.22 -4.85
CA LEU A 77 -12.41 -10.44 -5.65
C LEU A 77 -12.14 -9.06 -5.03
N MET A 78 -13.19 -8.39 -4.55
CA MET A 78 -13.08 -7.09 -3.90
C MET A 78 -12.28 -7.19 -2.59
N GLN A 79 -12.48 -8.26 -1.80
CA GLN A 79 -11.73 -8.54 -0.59
C GLN A 79 -10.23 -8.77 -0.87
N LEU A 80 -9.89 -9.54 -1.91
CA LEU A 80 -8.51 -9.76 -2.33
C LEU A 80 -7.85 -8.45 -2.76
N VAL A 81 -8.53 -7.65 -3.58
CA VAL A 81 -8.00 -6.34 -4.02
C VAL A 81 -7.81 -5.40 -2.82
N ALA A 82 -8.73 -5.41 -1.84
CA ALA A 82 -8.61 -4.61 -0.62
C ALA A 82 -7.33 -4.92 0.17
N ILE A 83 -6.92 -6.18 0.24
CA ILE A 83 -5.63 -6.57 0.85
C ILE A 83 -4.45 -5.93 0.10
N GLY A 84 -4.51 -5.89 -1.23
CA GLY A 84 -3.50 -5.24 -2.07
C GLY A 84 -3.36 -3.74 -1.81
N VAL A 85 -4.44 -3.07 -1.40
CA VAL A 85 -4.44 -1.63 -1.08
C VAL A 85 -3.50 -1.32 0.09
N ILE A 86 -3.36 -2.21 1.09
CA ILE A 86 -2.41 -2.00 2.21
C ILE A 86 -0.99 -1.85 1.68
N PHE A 87 -0.55 -2.79 0.83
CA PHE A 87 0.79 -2.73 0.23
C PHE A 87 0.96 -1.49 -0.65
N SER A 88 -0.08 -1.09 -1.37
CA SER A 88 -0.08 0.10 -2.21
C SER A 88 0.08 1.39 -1.38
N ILE A 89 -0.66 1.52 -0.27
CA ILE A 89 -0.56 2.65 0.66
C ILE A 89 0.86 2.77 1.24
N LEU A 90 1.41 1.68 1.72
CA LEU A 90 2.77 1.65 2.28
C LEU A 90 3.83 1.97 1.23
N ASN A 91 3.71 1.34 0.05
CA ASN A 91 4.60 1.60 -1.06
C ASN A 91 4.62 3.08 -1.43
N GLN A 92 3.46 3.72 -1.47
CA GLN A 92 3.31 5.12 -1.83
C GLN A 92 3.95 6.06 -0.80
N THR A 93 3.75 5.79 0.49
CA THR A 93 4.34 6.57 1.58
C THR A 93 5.87 6.46 1.58
N ILE A 94 6.42 5.25 1.42
CA ILE A 94 7.87 5.03 1.33
C ILE A 94 8.45 5.64 0.06
N SER A 95 7.74 5.56 -1.05
CA SER A 95 8.14 6.19 -2.31
C SER A 95 8.25 7.70 -2.18
N GLY A 96 7.29 8.35 -1.51
CA GLY A 96 7.37 9.78 -1.18
C GLY A 96 8.59 10.11 -0.31
N ALA A 97 8.91 9.28 0.67
CA ALA A 97 10.10 9.44 1.49
C ALA A 97 11.40 9.34 0.67
N LEU A 98 11.52 8.33 -0.20
CA LEU A 98 12.68 8.16 -1.08
C LEU A 98 12.83 9.30 -2.09
N GLN A 99 11.73 9.84 -2.61
CA GLN A 99 11.74 11.03 -3.46
C GLN A 99 12.27 12.24 -2.68
N GLY A 100 11.87 12.41 -1.41
CA GLY A 100 12.42 13.44 -0.52
C GLY A 100 13.92 13.32 -0.29
N PHE A 101 14.50 12.11 -0.34
CA PHE A 101 15.94 11.87 -0.34
C PHE A 101 16.61 12.06 -1.71
N GLY A 102 15.88 12.53 -2.72
CA GLY A 102 16.39 12.67 -4.09
C GLY A 102 16.51 11.36 -4.87
N LYS A 103 16.01 10.24 -4.33
CA LYS A 103 16.07 8.92 -4.97
C LYS A 103 14.81 8.60 -5.77
N VAL A 104 14.48 9.48 -6.71
CA VAL A 104 13.25 9.42 -7.52
C VAL A 104 13.18 8.16 -8.39
N MET A 105 14.31 7.65 -8.85
CA MET A 105 14.37 6.47 -9.73
C MET A 105 14.06 5.16 -9.01
N VAL A 106 14.29 5.08 -7.69
CA VAL A 106 14.09 3.84 -6.91
C VAL A 106 12.64 3.37 -6.90
N PRO A 107 11.64 4.23 -6.58
CA PRO A 107 10.24 3.84 -6.66
C PRO A 107 9.80 3.42 -8.08
N ALA A 108 10.30 4.13 -9.11
CA ALA A 108 9.99 3.79 -10.49
C ALA A 108 10.52 2.40 -10.88
N MET A 109 11.78 2.10 -10.53
CA MET A 109 12.39 0.79 -10.77
C MET A 109 11.69 -0.32 -9.96
N ALA A 110 11.33 -0.05 -8.71
CA ALA A 110 10.61 -1.00 -7.87
C ALA A 110 9.22 -1.34 -8.44
N LEU A 111 8.50 -0.34 -8.93
CA LEU A 111 7.22 -0.55 -9.59
C LEU A 111 7.39 -1.30 -10.91
N GLY A 112 8.42 -0.97 -11.70
CA GLY A 112 8.78 -1.71 -12.93
C GLY A 112 9.03 -3.19 -12.65
N ALA A 113 9.83 -3.51 -11.62
CA ALA A 113 10.05 -4.90 -11.20
C ALA A 113 8.75 -5.58 -10.76
N GLY A 114 7.90 -4.89 -10.01
CA GLY A 114 6.57 -5.39 -9.65
C GLY A 114 5.69 -5.68 -10.86
N CYS A 115 5.72 -4.82 -11.89
CA CYS A 115 4.99 -5.05 -13.15
C CYS A 115 5.48 -6.29 -13.89
N VAL A 116 6.79 -6.55 -13.93
CA VAL A 116 7.34 -7.77 -14.52
C VAL A 116 6.82 -9.01 -13.78
N VAL A 117 6.86 -9.00 -12.44
CA VAL A 117 6.30 -10.10 -11.62
C VAL A 117 4.80 -10.28 -11.91
N LYS A 118 4.04 -9.19 -12.00
CA LYS A 118 2.62 -9.23 -12.34
C LYS A 118 2.38 -9.86 -13.72
N LEU A 119 3.16 -9.50 -14.73
CA LEU A 119 3.04 -10.07 -16.07
C LEU A 119 3.30 -11.58 -16.06
N ILE A 120 4.37 -12.03 -15.41
CA ILE A 120 4.72 -13.45 -15.31
C ILE A 120 3.60 -14.21 -14.59
N LEU A 121 3.13 -13.71 -13.45
CA LEU A 121 2.04 -14.35 -12.71
C LEU A 121 0.74 -14.36 -13.49
N ASN A 122 0.39 -13.29 -14.19
CA ASN A 122 -0.79 -13.28 -15.05
C ASN A 122 -0.71 -14.32 -16.16
N LEU A 123 0.44 -14.46 -16.83
CA LEU A 123 0.62 -15.47 -17.88
C LEU A 123 0.47 -16.90 -17.35
N ILE A 124 0.85 -17.15 -16.09
CA ILE A 124 0.74 -18.46 -15.45
C ILE A 124 -0.68 -18.71 -14.94
N LEU A 125 -1.24 -17.77 -14.18
CA LEU A 125 -2.53 -17.95 -13.49
C LEU A 125 -3.73 -17.86 -14.45
N LEU A 126 -3.66 -17.05 -15.50
CA LEU A 126 -4.74 -16.96 -16.49
C LEU A 126 -4.88 -18.22 -17.37
N ARG A 127 -3.86 -19.09 -17.39
CA ARG A 127 -3.94 -20.40 -18.07
C ARG A 127 -4.79 -21.41 -17.30
N ILE A 128 -5.10 -21.16 -16.03
CA ILE A 128 -5.88 -22.05 -15.18
C ILE A 128 -7.33 -21.53 -15.18
N PRO A 129 -8.29 -22.23 -15.84
CA PRO A 129 -9.67 -21.74 -16.02
C PRO A 129 -10.41 -21.47 -14.71
N GLU A 130 -10.07 -22.21 -13.65
CA GLU A 130 -10.73 -22.12 -12.33
C GLU A 130 -10.32 -20.86 -11.54
N ILE A 131 -9.16 -20.26 -11.84
CA ILE A 131 -8.56 -19.16 -11.06
C ILE A 131 -8.57 -17.84 -11.86
N ASN A 132 -8.98 -17.86 -13.09
CA ASN A 132 -8.85 -16.83 -14.12
C ASN A 132 -8.96 -15.37 -13.59
N VAL A 133 -10.08 -15.02 -12.95
CA VAL A 133 -10.31 -13.64 -12.43
C VAL A 133 -9.56 -13.39 -11.11
N TYR A 134 -9.46 -14.41 -10.27
CA TYR A 134 -8.71 -14.32 -8.99
C TYR A 134 -7.20 -14.24 -9.23
N GLY A 135 -6.70 -14.86 -10.30
CA GLY A 135 -5.31 -14.77 -10.71
C GLY A 135 -4.85 -13.32 -10.96
N ALA A 136 -5.72 -12.52 -11.57
CA ALA A 136 -5.44 -11.10 -11.81
C ALA A 136 -5.36 -10.28 -10.50
N ALA A 137 -6.18 -10.60 -9.49
CA ALA A 137 -6.11 -9.97 -8.18
C ALA A 137 -4.83 -10.37 -7.42
N ILE A 138 -4.50 -11.65 -7.40
CA ILE A 138 -3.29 -12.19 -6.76
C ILE A 138 -2.03 -11.61 -7.40
N SER A 139 -1.96 -11.52 -8.72
CA SER A 139 -0.82 -10.93 -9.44
C SER A 139 -0.67 -9.44 -9.13
N THR A 140 -1.78 -8.72 -8.89
CA THR A 140 -1.76 -7.30 -8.49
C THR A 140 -1.22 -7.16 -7.07
N ILE A 141 -1.64 -8.01 -6.13
CA ILE A 141 -1.10 -8.04 -4.75
C ILE A 141 0.40 -8.31 -4.79
N ALA A 142 0.84 -9.32 -5.56
CA ALA A 142 2.25 -9.67 -5.71
C ALA A 142 3.07 -8.52 -6.30
N CYS A 143 2.54 -7.77 -7.27
CA CYS A 143 3.16 -6.58 -7.82
C CYS A 143 3.45 -5.54 -6.73
N HIS A 144 2.41 -5.16 -5.96
CA HIS A 144 2.56 -4.16 -4.91
C HIS A 144 3.43 -4.64 -3.75
N ALA A 145 3.35 -5.92 -3.39
CA ALA A 145 4.20 -6.53 -2.37
C ALA A 145 5.68 -6.53 -2.79
N THR A 146 5.98 -6.86 -4.05
CA THR A 146 7.34 -6.82 -4.60
C THR A 146 7.87 -5.40 -4.63
N ALA A 147 7.10 -4.44 -5.14
CA ALA A 147 7.48 -3.04 -5.17
C ALA A 147 7.73 -2.51 -3.74
N PHE A 148 6.85 -2.82 -2.78
CA PHE A 148 7.01 -2.47 -1.37
C PHE A 148 8.30 -3.06 -0.77
N ALA A 149 8.60 -4.34 -1.02
CA ALA A 149 9.80 -4.97 -0.52
C ALA A 149 11.06 -4.26 -1.00
N ILE A 150 11.13 -3.91 -2.29
CA ILE A 150 12.28 -3.21 -2.88
C ILE A 150 12.45 -1.81 -2.26
N VAL A 151 11.39 -0.99 -2.23
CA VAL A 151 11.49 0.37 -1.68
C VAL A 151 11.79 0.35 -0.18
N PHE A 152 11.27 -0.64 0.56
CA PHE A 152 11.53 -0.80 1.99
C PHE A 152 12.99 -1.19 2.28
N ILE A 153 13.56 -2.12 1.51
CA ILE A 153 14.98 -2.51 1.63
C ILE A 153 15.88 -1.32 1.35
N VAL A 154 15.56 -0.55 0.31
CA VAL A 154 16.35 0.64 -0.02
C VAL A 154 16.20 1.71 1.06
N LEU A 155 14.99 1.97 1.57
CA LEU A 155 14.78 2.94 2.64
C LEU A 155 15.58 2.60 3.90
N LYS A 156 15.65 1.33 4.29
CA LYS A 156 16.46 0.87 5.44
C LYS A 156 17.95 1.20 5.33
N LYS A 157 18.48 1.40 4.13
CA LYS A 157 19.87 1.83 3.93
C LYS A 157 20.11 3.29 4.25
N TYR A 158 19.06 4.13 4.12
CA TYR A 158 19.16 5.58 4.36
C TYR A 158 18.68 5.99 5.74
N VAL A 159 17.82 5.18 6.35
CA VAL A 159 17.17 5.50 7.62
C VAL A 159 17.25 4.29 8.53
N LYS A 160 17.81 4.46 9.73
CA LYS A 160 17.71 3.46 10.80
C LYS A 160 16.28 3.48 11.32
N LEU A 161 15.39 2.78 10.64
CA LEU A 161 14.02 2.60 11.08
C LEU A 161 13.99 1.61 12.25
N ASP A 162 14.12 2.11 13.48
CA ASP A 162 13.68 1.40 14.67
C ASP A 162 12.16 1.44 14.70
N LEU A 163 11.55 0.68 13.80
CA LEU A 163 10.12 0.48 13.79
C LEU A 163 9.81 -0.58 14.85
N PRO A 164 9.21 -0.24 15.99
CA PRO A 164 8.63 -1.25 16.86
C PRO A 164 7.42 -1.83 16.13
N PHE A 165 7.63 -2.93 15.41
CA PHE A 165 6.63 -3.64 14.61
C PHE A 165 5.34 -3.89 15.40
N SER A 166 5.46 -4.10 16.70
CA SER A 166 4.36 -4.25 17.64
C SER A 166 3.46 -3.01 17.73
N LYS A 167 4.02 -1.79 17.71
CA LYS A 167 3.22 -0.55 17.75
C LYS A 167 2.57 -0.22 16.39
N PHE A 168 3.16 -0.71 15.30
CA PHE A 168 2.69 -0.45 13.94
C PHE A 168 1.48 -1.30 13.53
N VAL A 169 1.42 -2.54 14.04
CA VAL A 169 0.36 -3.50 13.68
C VAL A 169 -0.67 -3.59 14.80
N VAL A 170 -0.23 -3.64 16.06
CA VAL A 170 -1.13 -3.93 17.19
C VAL A 170 -2.04 -2.75 17.51
N LYS A 171 -1.53 -1.50 17.52
CA LYS A 171 -2.38 -0.33 17.82
C LYS A 171 -3.49 -0.08 16.81
N PRO A 172 -3.24 -0.11 15.48
CA PRO A 172 -4.30 0.04 14.49
C PRO A 172 -5.28 -1.14 14.48
N LEU A 173 -4.80 -2.38 14.72
CA LEU A 173 -5.67 -3.56 14.84
C LEU A 173 -6.60 -3.47 16.05
N ILE A 174 -6.12 -3.02 17.20
CA ILE A 174 -6.95 -2.82 18.40
C ILE A 174 -7.97 -1.69 18.14
N ALA A 175 -7.56 -0.58 17.53
CA ALA A 175 -8.45 0.51 17.19
C ALA A 175 -9.58 0.07 16.22
N THR A 176 -9.27 -0.81 15.28
CA THR A 176 -10.26 -1.33 14.33
C THR A 176 -11.15 -2.41 14.95
N GLY A 177 -10.61 -3.21 15.88
CA GLY A 177 -11.39 -4.21 16.62
C GLY A 177 -12.39 -3.61 17.62
N ILE A 178 -12.21 -2.34 17.99
CA ILE A 178 -13.18 -1.59 18.84
C ILE A 178 -14.29 -0.94 17.99
N MET A 179 -14.06 -0.75 16.68
CA MET A 179 -15.04 -0.14 15.76
C MET A 179 -15.96 -1.15 15.07
N GLY A 180 -15.70 -2.46 15.14
CA GLY A 180 -16.53 -3.54 14.57
C GLY A 180 -17.24 -4.33 15.62
#